data_a8686ccc10e5e080ba797e5f4fc0461a
#
_entry.id   a8686ccc10e5e080ba797e5f4fc0461a
#
_cell.length_a   1.000
_cell.length_b   1.000
_cell.length_c   1.000
_cell.angle_alpha   90.00
_cell.angle_beta   90.00
_cell.angle_gamma   90.00
#
_symmetry.space_group_name_H-M   'P 1'
#
loop_
_entity.id
_entity.type
_entity.pdbx_description
1 polymer ?
#
loop_
_entity_poly.entity_id
_entity_poly.type
_entity_poly.pdbx_seq_one_letter_code
_entity_poly.pdbx_strand_id
1 'polypeptide(L)'
;MGYTFEERLNALRSRKEEQTKEKIRRNGYMDEDDYGCVPPPEDFVFHPECNDKEHGTFYGAELWGRNFRRLMEAHPVYVDANDALAGRWMFILQRMRPFESVTSTNNMEMAPIFDYSWLKPVQNKYALVPGIGKMHHFGGDYQIGLDLGWYGLLDKVERYSRENTDEEAQELYAAEKDVLLGIINWVERTIETIAQMER
;
A
#
# COMPACT_ATOMS: atom_id res chain seq x y z
N MET A 1 -23.85 26.74 3.86
CA MET A 1 -25.16 26.03 3.95
C MET A 1 -24.87 24.57 4.05
N GLY A 2 -25.31 23.90 5.13
CA GLY A 2 -25.06 22.46 5.28
C GLY A 2 -26.02 21.65 4.40
N TYR A 3 -25.52 20.65 3.74
CA TYR A 3 -26.37 19.66 3.05
C TYR A 3 -27.28 18.93 4.05
N THR A 4 -28.50 18.66 3.62
CA THR A 4 -29.36 17.70 4.34
C THR A 4 -28.76 16.30 4.22
N PHE A 5 -29.17 15.38 5.08
CA PHE A 5 -28.73 13.99 5.01
C PHE A 5 -29.01 13.36 3.63
N GLU A 6 -30.18 13.61 3.07
CA GLU A 6 -30.58 13.08 1.76
C GLU A 6 -29.75 13.66 0.61
N GLU A 7 -29.50 14.96 0.62
CA GLU A 7 -28.64 15.62 -0.37
C GLU A 7 -27.22 15.05 -0.33
N ARG A 8 -26.66 14.87 0.87
CA ARG A 8 -25.35 14.26 1.06
C ARG A 8 -25.31 12.81 0.57
N LEU A 9 -26.32 12.00 0.89
CA LEU A 9 -26.41 10.62 0.45
C LEU A 9 -26.49 10.52 -1.07
N ASN A 10 -27.29 11.38 -1.70
CA ASN A 10 -27.42 11.42 -3.16
C ASN A 10 -26.11 11.86 -3.83
N ALA A 11 -25.41 12.85 -3.27
CA ALA A 11 -24.11 13.28 -3.75
C ALA A 11 -23.06 12.15 -3.69
N LEU A 12 -23.04 11.38 -2.59
CA LEU A 12 -22.16 10.23 -2.45
C LEU A 12 -22.49 9.11 -3.46
N ARG A 13 -23.76 8.84 -3.71
CA ARG A 13 -24.20 7.86 -4.73
C ARG A 13 -23.76 8.27 -6.12
N SER A 14 -24.02 9.52 -6.50
CA SER A 14 -23.61 10.05 -7.81
C SER A 14 -22.08 9.97 -7.99
N ARG A 15 -21.32 10.36 -6.96
CA ARG A 15 -19.87 10.27 -6.97
C ARG A 15 -19.37 8.83 -7.15
N LYS A 16 -19.97 7.89 -6.43
CA LYS A 16 -19.66 6.46 -6.55
C LYS A 16 -19.91 5.95 -7.98
N GLU A 17 -21.05 6.33 -8.58
CA GLU A 17 -21.38 5.93 -9.95
C GLU A 17 -20.40 6.50 -10.98
N GLU A 18 -20.02 7.78 -10.86
CA GLU A 18 -19.03 8.42 -11.70
C GLU A 18 -17.68 7.72 -11.64
N GLN A 19 -17.19 7.46 -10.42
CA GLN A 19 -15.91 6.77 -10.19
C GLN A 19 -15.93 5.33 -10.69
N THR A 20 -17.05 4.62 -10.53
CA THR A 20 -17.22 3.26 -11.08
C THR A 20 -17.18 3.27 -12.60
N LYS A 21 -17.89 4.19 -13.24
CA LYS A 21 -17.86 4.34 -14.71
C LYS A 21 -16.45 4.64 -15.21
N GLU A 22 -15.72 5.50 -14.51
CA GLU A 22 -14.35 5.85 -14.87
C GLU A 22 -13.38 4.66 -14.72
N LYS A 23 -13.52 3.86 -13.69
CA LYS A 23 -12.72 2.63 -13.51
C LYS A 23 -13.00 1.62 -14.61
N ILE A 24 -14.27 1.40 -14.94
CA ILE A 24 -14.66 0.50 -16.04
C ILE A 24 -14.11 1.03 -17.36
N ARG A 25 -14.16 2.35 -17.61
CA ARG A 25 -13.59 2.96 -18.81
C ARG A 25 -12.10 2.69 -18.95
N ARG A 26 -11.35 2.78 -17.84
CA ARG A 26 -9.88 2.58 -17.83
C ARG A 26 -9.47 1.11 -17.90
N ASN A 27 -10.14 0.25 -17.17
CA ASN A 27 -9.72 -1.13 -16.94
C ASN A 27 -10.54 -2.16 -17.72
N GLY A 28 -11.67 -1.75 -18.33
CA GLY A 28 -12.61 -2.64 -19.00
C GLY A 28 -13.49 -3.48 -18.04
N TYR A 29 -13.18 -3.50 -16.77
CA TYR A 29 -13.94 -4.19 -15.71
C TYR A 29 -13.74 -3.48 -14.37
N MET A 30 -14.54 -3.86 -13.38
CA MET A 30 -14.39 -3.45 -12.00
C MET A 30 -14.14 -4.70 -11.15
N ASP A 31 -13.05 -4.66 -10.39
CA ASP A 31 -12.74 -5.71 -9.41
C ASP A 31 -13.56 -5.50 -8.14
N GLU A 32 -13.80 -6.56 -7.37
CA GLU A 32 -14.50 -6.50 -6.09
C GLU A 32 -13.78 -5.58 -5.09
N ASP A 33 -12.45 -5.54 -5.14
CA ASP A 33 -11.61 -4.71 -4.29
C ASP A 33 -11.62 -3.22 -4.69
N ASP A 34 -12.21 -2.87 -5.81
CA ASP A 34 -12.27 -1.49 -6.30
C ASP A 34 -13.35 -0.62 -5.64
N TYR A 35 -14.19 -1.20 -4.81
CA TYR A 35 -15.25 -0.47 -4.13
C TYR A 35 -14.69 0.57 -3.16
N GLY A 36 -15.04 1.84 -3.41
CA GLY A 36 -14.63 2.96 -2.59
C GLY A 36 -13.24 3.53 -2.87
N CYS A 37 -12.45 2.89 -3.71
CA CYS A 37 -11.19 3.45 -4.17
C CYS A 37 -11.41 4.51 -5.23
N VAL A 38 -10.68 5.62 -5.11
CA VAL A 38 -10.66 6.67 -6.13
C VAL A 38 -9.65 6.27 -7.22
N PRO A 39 -10.01 6.34 -8.51
CA PRO A 39 -9.02 6.10 -9.56
C PRO A 39 -7.93 7.18 -9.49
N PRO A 40 -6.64 6.80 -9.58
CA PRO A 40 -5.56 7.78 -9.60
C PRO A 40 -5.62 8.63 -10.87
N PRO A 41 -4.98 9.82 -10.91
CA PRO A 41 -4.83 10.58 -12.14
C PRO A 41 -4.25 9.73 -13.27
N GLU A 42 -4.67 9.95 -14.51
CA GLU A 42 -4.22 9.16 -15.68
C GLU A 42 -2.72 9.29 -15.92
N ASP A 43 -2.16 10.45 -15.61
CA ASP A 43 -0.75 10.78 -15.74
C ASP A 43 0.10 10.37 -14.52
N PHE A 44 -0.53 9.75 -13.51
CA PHE A 44 0.22 9.28 -12.34
C PHE A 44 1.18 8.16 -12.71
N VAL A 45 2.46 8.45 -12.55
CA VAL A 45 3.54 7.50 -12.80
C VAL A 45 4.41 7.38 -11.55
N PHE A 46 4.75 6.16 -11.18
CA PHE A 46 5.68 5.87 -10.10
C PHE A 46 6.72 4.84 -10.56
N HIS A 47 7.98 5.15 -10.33
CA HIS A 47 9.10 4.26 -10.61
C HIS A 47 9.80 3.91 -9.29
N PRO A 48 9.69 2.65 -8.83
CA PRO A 48 10.44 2.20 -7.65
C PRO A 48 11.94 2.14 -7.94
N GLU A 49 12.73 2.26 -6.89
CA GLU A 49 14.13 1.84 -6.95
C GLU A 49 14.19 0.33 -7.03
N CYS A 50 15.04 -0.19 -7.92
CA CYS A 50 15.18 -1.62 -8.16
C CYS A 50 16.62 -2.05 -7.87
N ASN A 51 16.76 -3.11 -7.05
CA ASN A 51 18.04 -3.80 -6.86
C ASN A 51 18.19 -5.04 -7.76
N ASP A 52 17.10 -5.55 -8.31
CA ASP A 52 17.06 -6.51 -9.40
C ASP A 52 16.79 -5.79 -10.73
N LYS A 53 17.87 -5.38 -11.39
CA LYS A 53 17.78 -4.63 -12.66
C LYS A 53 17.35 -5.51 -13.83
N GLU A 54 17.63 -6.80 -13.78
CA GLU A 54 17.30 -7.75 -14.84
C GLU A 54 15.78 -7.92 -14.96
N HIS A 55 15.08 -8.04 -13.84
CA HIS A 55 13.64 -8.24 -13.81
C HIS A 55 12.85 -6.95 -13.53
N GLY A 56 13.55 -5.81 -13.32
CA GLY A 56 12.91 -4.53 -13.03
C GLY A 56 12.10 -4.53 -11.73
N THR A 57 12.58 -5.24 -10.72
CA THR A 57 11.93 -5.41 -9.42
C THR A 57 12.88 -5.17 -8.25
N PHE A 58 12.40 -5.30 -7.03
CA PHE A 58 13.19 -5.10 -5.82
C PHE A 58 12.79 -6.05 -4.71
N TYR A 59 13.71 -6.28 -3.78
CA TYR A 59 13.54 -7.09 -2.58
C TYR A 59 14.33 -6.50 -1.41
N GLY A 60 14.08 -7.02 -0.21
CA GLY A 60 14.67 -6.55 1.04
C GLY A 60 13.79 -5.52 1.76
N ALA A 61 13.84 -5.55 3.09
CA ALA A 61 12.97 -4.73 3.92
C ALA A 61 13.24 -3.24 3.72
N GLU A 62 14.51 -2.83 3.75
CA GLU A 62 14.91 -1.42 3.62
C GLU A 62 14.43 -0.81 2.30
N LEU A 63 14.67 -1.49 1.18
CA LEU A 63 14.28 -0.97 -0.12
C LEU A 63 12.76 -0.98 -0.30
N TRP A 64 12.07 -1.94 0.32
CA TRP A 64 10.62 -1.97 0.35
C TRP A 64 10.06 -0.75 1.11
N GLY A 65 10.57 -0.49 2.31
CA GLY A 65 10.17 0.67 3.13
C GLY A 65 10.42 1.99 2.41
N ARG A 66 11.61 2.16 1.81
CA ARG A 66 11.98 3.35 1.05
C ARG A 66 11.06 3.57 -0.16
N ASN A 67 10.78 2.54 -0.93
CA ASN A 67 9.87 2.63 -2.07
C ASN A 67 8.44 2.94 -1.62
N PHE A 68 7.99 2.34 -0.51
CA PHE A 68 6.68 2.65 0.05
C PHE A 68 6.59 4.13 0.47
N ARG A 69 7.59 4.64 1.17
CA ARG A 69 7.65 6.07 1.53
C ARG A 69 7.56 6.97 0.32
N ARG A 70 8.38 6.71 -0.71
CA ARG A 70 8.36 7.48 -1.96
C ARG A 70 7.00 7.41 -2.66
N LEU A 71 6.37 6.24 -2.64
CA LEU A 71 5.03 6.08 -3.19
C LEU A 71 4.01 6.91 -2.40
N MET A 72 4.07 6.89 -1.07
CA MET A 72 3.16 7.67 -0.22
C MET A 72 3.38 9.18 -0.38
N GLU A 73 4.62 9.62 -0.49
CA GLU A 73 4.96 11.03 -0.77
C GLU A 73 4.43 11.50 -2.14
N ALA A 74 4.42 10.61 -3.13
CA ALA A 74 3.86 10.87 -4.46
C ALA A 74 2.35 10.64 -4.54
N HIS A 75 1.76 9.91 -3.59
CA HIS A 75 0.35 9.53 -3.61
C HIS A 75 -0.55 10.77 -3.64
N PRO A 76 -1.44 10.92 -4.65
CA PRO A 76 -2.35 12.05 -4.71
C PRO A 76 -3.27 12.08 -3.49
N VAL A 77 -3.63 13.28 -3.06
CA VAL A 77 -4.61 13.48 -1.98
C VAL A 77 -5.98 13.68 -2.61
N TYR A 78 -6.96 12.94 -2.11
CA TYR A 78 -8.35 13.10 -2.49
C TYR A 78 -9.21 13.34 -1.26
N VAL A 79 -9.91 14.46 -1.25
CA VAL A 79 -10.87 14.82 -0.21
C VAL A 79 -12.19 15.20 -0.88
N ASP A 80 -13.30 14.60 -0.43
CA ASP A 80 -14.64 14.97 -0.86
C ASP A 80 -15.43 15.51 0.33
N ALA A 81 -16.04 16.68 0.17
CA ALA A 81 -16.80 17.33 1.22
C ALA A 81 -17.99 16.49 1.74
N ASN A 82 -18.43 15.49 0.99
CA ASN A 82 -19.52 14.60 1.37
C ASN A 82 -19.05 13.35 2.12
N ASP A 83 -17.75 13.06 2.14
CA ASP A 83 -17.23 11.90 2.85
C ASP A 83 -17.37 12.04 4.36
N ALA A 84 -17.66 10.94 5.05
CA ALA A 84 -17.72 10.91 6.50
C ALA A 84 -16.31 10.90 7.13
N LEU A 85 -15.36 10.30 6.44
CA LEU A 85 -13.94 10.25 6.80
C LEU A 85 -13.15 10.89 5.67
N ALA A 86 -12.24 11.77 6.02
CA ALA A 86 -11.40 12.46 5.06
C ALA A 86 -10.29 11.55 4.52
N GLY A 87 -9.96 11.76 3.26
CA GLY A 87 -8.86 11.07 2.61
C GLY A 87 -9.24 9.66 2.15
N ARG A 88 -9.52 9.53 0.86
CA ARG A 88 -9.72 8.21 0.25
C ARG A 88 -8.41 7.68 -0.30
N TRP A 89 -8.21 6.41 -0.08
CA TRP A 89 -7.10 5.67 -0.69
C TRP A 89 -7.32 5.51 -2.20
N MET A 90 -6.27 5.78 -2.97
CA MET A 90 -6.20 5.40 -4.38
C MET A 90 -5.41 4.10 -4.50
N PHE A 91 -5.92 3.13 -5.24
CA PHE A 91 -5.30 1.82 -5.36
C PHE A 91 -4.06 1.88 -6.27
N ILE A 92 -2.94 2.31 -5.72
CA ILE A 92 -1.68 2.51 -6.45
C ILE A 92 -0.51 1.65 -5.95
N LEU A 93 -0.72 0.79 -4.93
CA LEU A 93 0.33 -0.11 -4.42
C LEU A 93 0.93 -1.02 -5.49
N GLN A 94 0.14 -1.41 -6.49
CA GLN A 94 0.61 -2.19 -7.64
C GLN A 94 1.74 -1.49 -8.41
N ARG A 95 1.87 -0.18 -8.27
CA ARG A 95 2.95 0.59 -8.90
C ARG A 95 4.31 0.34 -8.26
N MET A 96 4.35 -0.18 -7.05
CA MET A 96 5.61 -0.55 -6.39
C MET A 96 6.33 -1.70 -7.10
N ARG A 97 5.60 -2.68 -7.62
CA ARG A 97 6.18 -3.87 -8.25
C ARG A 97 7.28 -4.54 -7.40
N PRO A 98 7.01 -4.86 -6.13
CA PRO A 98 7.95 -5.63 -5.36
C PRO A 98 8.09 -7.01 -5.98
N PHE A 99 9.17 -7.69 -5.62
CA PHE A 99 9.50 -9.00 -6.14
C PHE A 99 8.34 -10.01 -6.11
N GLU A 100 7.58 -10.08 -5.02
CA GLU A 100 6.44 -11.01 -4.88
C GLU A 100 5.31 -10.74 -5.89
N SER A 101 5.22 -9.52 -6.41
CA SER A 101 4.19 -9.19 -7.41
C SER A 101 4.57 -9.56 -8.84
N VAL A 102 5.82 -9.92 -9.07
CA VAL A 102 6.31 -10.39 -10.37
C VAL A 102 6.01 -11.86 -10.58
N THR A 103 5.88 -12.62 -9.48
CA THR A 103 5.53 -14.03 -9.57
C THR A 103 4.08 -14.19 -10.00
N SER A 104 3.87 -14.82 -11.15
CA SER A 104 2.52 -15.15 -11.61
C SER A 104 1.84 -16.10 -10.62
N THR A 105 0.60 -15.78 -10.26
CA THR A 105 -0.23 -16.65 -9.43
C THR A 105 -0.47 -18.01 -10.04
N ASN A 106 -0.39 -18.11 -11.36
CA ASN A 106 -0.72 -19.35 -12.08
C ASN A 106 0.48 -20.28 -12.25
N ASN A 107 1.71 -19.77 -12.19
CA ASN A 107 2.88 -20.58 -12.48
C ASN A 107 3.69 -20.96 -11.24
N MET A 108 3.42 -20.39 -10.07
CA MET A 108 4.16 -20.66 -8.83
C MET A 108 5.69 -20.71 -9.03
N GLU A 109 6.17 -20.00 -10.04
CA GLU A 109 7.60 -19.87 -10.25
C GLU A 109 8.15 -19.01 -9.13
N MET A 110 9.01 -19.63 -8.37
CA MET A 110 9.75 -18.93 -7.35
C MET A 110 10.66 -17.92 -8.04
N ALA A 111 10.90 -16.87 -7.34
CA ALA A 111 11.67 -15.78 -7.82
C ALA A 111 12.99 -16.21 -8.43
N PRO A 112 13.33 -15.75 -9.63
CA PRO A 112 14.50 -16.22 -10.36
C PRO A 112 15.83 -15.91 -9.66
N ILE A 113 15.85 -14.95 -8.73
CA ILE A 113 17.06 -14.63 -7.95
C ILE A 113 17.38 -15.65 -6.86
N PHE A 114 16.43 -16.53 -6.50
CA PHE A 114 16.63 -17.58 -5.53
C PHE A 114 16.58 -18.96 -6.20
N ASP A 115 17.62 -19.75 -6.07
CA ASP A 115 17.61 -21.13 -6.55
C ASP A 115 16.92 -22.05 -5.54
N TYR A 116 15.71 -22.45 -5.84
CA TYR A 116 14.93 -23.41 -5.05
C TYR A 116 14.84 -24.79 -5.74
N SER A 117 15.63 -25.05 -6.75
CA SER A 117 15.59 -26.30 -7.50
C SER A 117 15.76 -27.54 -6.62
N TRP A 118 16.50 -27.40 -5.53
CA TRP A 118 16.73 -28.45 -4.53
C TRP A 118 15.46 -28.87 -3.77
N LEU A 119 14.46 -27.99 -3.69
CA LEU A 119 13.17 -28.29 -3.05
C LEU A 119 12.23 -29.12 -3.96
N LYS A 120 12.36 -29.03 -5.27
CA LYS A 120 11.45 -29.68 -6.23
C LYS A 120 11.29 -31.21 -6.01
N PRO A 121 12.34 -31.98 -5.72
CA PRO A 121 12.18 -33.40 -5.44
C PRO A 121 11.34 -33.68 -4.20
N VAL A 122 11.48 -32.84 -3.15
CA VAL A 122 10.72 -32.97 -1.91
C VAL A 122 9.26 -32.57 -2.13
N GLN A 123 9.02 -31.49 -2.83
CA GLN A 123 7.69 -31.05 -3.21
C GLN A 123 6.94 -32.09 -4.01
N ASN A 124 7.58 -32.69 -5.03
CA ASN A 124 7.01 -33.72 -5.85
C ASN A 124 6.71 -35.03 -5.06
N LYS A 125 7.64 -35.40 -4.17
CA LYS A 125 7.48 -36.61 -3.34
C LYS A 125 6.26 -36.52 -2.41
N TYR A 126 6.00 -35.36 -1.85
CA TYR A 126 4.93 -35.16 -0.88
C TYR A 126 3.70 -34.43 -1.44
N ALA A 127 3.66 -34.21 -2.76
CA ALA A 127 2.61 -33.44 -3.44
C ALA A 127 2.38 -32.04 -2.77
N LEU A 128 3.46 -31.37 -2.33
CA LEU A 128 3.38 -30.08 -1.72
C LEU A 128 3.17 -29.00 -2.78
N VAL A 129 2.12 -28.22 -2.62
CA VAL A 129 1.88 -27.05 -3.45
C VAL A 129 2.76 -25.91 -2.93
N PRO A 130 3.68 -25.37 -3.72
CA PRO A 130 4.51 -24.25 -3.27
C PRO A 130 3.66 -23.00 -3.11
N GLY A 131 3.83 -22.34 -1.98
CA GLY A 131 3.21 -21.07 -1.66
C GLY A 131 1.78 -21.18 -1.13
N ILE A 132 1.45 -20.30 -0.24
CA ILE A 132 0.11 -20.16 0.36
C ILE A 132 -0.70 -19.11 -0.41
N GLY A 133 -0.27 -18.76 -1.61
CA GLY A 133 -0.87 -17.68 -2.39
C GLY A 133 -0.39 -16.30 -1.97
N LYS A 134 -0.84 -15.29 -2.69
CA LYS A 134 -0.44 -13.88 -2.46
C LYS A 134 -1.16 -13.22 -1.28
N MET A 135 -2.15 -13.87 -0.71
CA MET A 135 -2.95 -13.30 0.36
C MET A 135 -2.46 -13.80 1.72
N HIS A 136 -1.95 -12.88 2.50
CA HIS A 136 -1.63 -13.12 3.89
C HIS A 136 -2.79 -12.60 4.74
N HIS A 137 -3.53 -13.53 5.32
CA HIS A 137 -4.59 -13.19 6.26
C HIS A 137 -4.01 -13.26 7.69
N PHE A 138 -3.58 -12.14 8.20
CA PHE A 138 -3.25 -12.01 9.62
C PHE A 138 -3.93 -10.77 10.19
N GLY A 139 -4.41 -10.88 11.42
CA GLY A 139 -4.97 -9.76 12.15
C GLY A 139 -3.83 -8.91 12.70
N GLY A 140 -3.81 -7.62 12.35
CA GLY A 140 -2.90 -6.66 12.97
C GLY A 140 -3.36 -6.30 14.39
N ASP A 141 -2.44 -5.90 15.25
CA ASP A 141 -2.75 -5.26 16.51
C ASP A 141 -3.18 -3.80 16.26
N TYR A 142 -4.47 -3.62 15.99
CA TYR A 142 -5.03 -2.29 15.76
C TYR A 142 -5.04 -1.43 17.02
N GLN A 143 -5.05 -2.05 18.23
CA GLN A 143 -5.08 -1.31 19.48
C GLN A 143 -3.83 -0.47 19.65
N ILE A 144 -2.65 -1.01 19.33
CA ILE A 144 -1.40 -0.27 19.43
C ILE A 144 -1.39 0.98 18.52
N GLY A 145 -1.98 0.85 17.33
CA GLY A 145 -2.11 1.98 16.39
C GLY A 145 -3.07 3.05 16.91
N LEU A 146 -4.19 2.64 17.53
CA LEU A 146 -5.15 3.57 18.13
C LEU A 146 -4.58 4.29 19.36
N ASP A 147 -3.81 3.58 20.19
CA ASP A 147 -3.24 4.13 21.41
C ASP A 147 -2.07 5.09 21.14
N LEU A 148 -1.21 4.77 20.21
CA LEU A 148 0.01 5.52 19.93
C LEU A 148 -0.11 6.53 18.79
N GLY A 149 -1.01 6.27 17.83
CA GLY A 149 -1.04 7.00 16.58
C GLY A 149 0.26 6.83 15.77
N TRP A 150 0.36 7.48 14.62
CA TRP A 150 1.51 7.33 13.72
C TRP A 150 2.82 7.84 14.35
N TYR A 151 2.78 8.95 15.06
CA TYR A 151 3.95 9.52 15.72
C TYR A 151 4.43 8.67 16.89
N GLY A 152 3.52 8.14 17.72
CA GLY A 152 3.91 7.26 18.82
C GLY A 152 4.45 5.90 18.31
N LEU A 153 3.98 5.41 17.17
CA LEU A 153 4.58 4.25 16.51
C LEU A 153 5.99 4.57 16.01
N LEU A 154 6.21 5.75 15.42
CA LEU A 154 7.54 6.20 14.99
C LEU A 154 8.51 6.30 16.16
N ASP A 155 8.11 6.93 17.26
CA ASP A 155 8.91 7.00 18.49
C ASP A 155 9.25 5.60 19.04
N LYS A 156 8.31 4.68 18.96
CA LYS A 156 8.52 3.29 19.38
C LYS A 156 9.57 2.59 18.51
N VAL A 157 9.49 2.70 17.19
CA VAL A 157 10.48 2.13 16.27
C VAL A 157 11.86 2.74 16.52
N GLU A 158 11.96 4.06 16.66
CA GLU A 158 13.22 4.75 16.95
C GLU A 158 13.82 4.34 18.29
N ARG A 159 13.01 4.09 19.31
CA ARG A 159 13.47 3.58 20.59
C ARG A 159 14.07 2.19 20.44
N TYR A 160 13.37 1.26 19.79
CA TYR A 160 13.88 -0.11 19.62
C TYR A 160 15.12 -0.16 18.72
N SER A 161 15.20 0.69 17.72
CA SER A 161 16.41 0.83 16.88
C SER A 161 17.63 1.27 17.70
N ARG A 162 17.45 2.09 18.75
CA ARG A 162 18.56 2.46 19.65
C ARG A 162 18.95 1.35 20.64
N GLU A 163 17.97 0.55 21.06
CA GLU A 163 18.15 -0.51 22.05
C GLU A 163 18.70 -1.81 21.45
N ASN A 164 18.38 -2.09 20.20
CA ASN A 164 18.80 -3.29 19.48
C ASN A 164 19.78 -2.95 18.37
N THR A 165 21.01 -3.41 18.49
CA THR A 165 22.10 -3.14 17.53
C THR A 165 22.36 -4.26 16.53
N ASP A 166 21.50 -5.28 16.49
CA ASP A 166 21.56 -6.34 15.49
C ASP A 166 21.35 -5.78 14.08
N GLU A 167 22.21 -6.19 13.14
CA GLU A 167 22.24 -5.63 11.78
C GLU A 167 20.94 -5.90 11.01
N GLU A 168 20.41 -7.13 11.09
CA GLU A 168 19.13 -7.48 10.42
C GLU A 168 17.96 -6.72 11.05
N ALA A 169 17.97 -6.53 12.37
CA ALA A 169 16.97 -5.74 13.05
C ALA A 169 17.05 -4.25 12.66
N GLN A 170 18.26 -3.70 12.46
CA GLN A 170 18.42 -2.31 12.00
C GLN A 170 17.86 -2.09 10.59
N GLU A 171 18.04 -3.04 9.68
CA GLU A 171 17.42 -2.98 8.35
C GLU A 171 15.89 -2.93 8.45
N LEU A 172 15.30 -3.75 9.31
CA LEU A 172 13.85 -3.75 9.55
C LEU A 172 13.37 -2.42 10.14
N TYR A 173 14.05 -1.89 11.17
CA TYR A 173 13.68 -0.60 11.78
C TYR A 173 13.79 0.57 10.79
N ALA A 174 14.78 0.55 9.91
CA ALA A 174 14.90 1.54 8.84
C ALA A 174 13.69 1.48 7.90
N ALA A 175 13.26 0.28 7.53
CA ALA A 175 12.09 0.06 6.70
C ALA A 175 10.79 0.52 7.38
N GLU A 176 10.57 0.13 8.64
CA GLU A 176 9.40 0.53 9.44
C GLU A 176 9.32 2.06 9.60
N LYS A 177 10.46 2.71 9.84
CA LYS A 177 10.55 4.16 9.92
C LYS A 177 10.13 4.83 8.60
N ASP A 178 10.63 4.35 7.47
CA ASP A 178 10.26 4.89 6.17
C ASP A 178 8.77 4.69 5.86
N VAL A 179 8.19 3.55 6.19
CA VAL A 179 6.74 3.30 6.07
C VAL A 179 5.94 4.33 6.87
N LEU A 180 6.30 4.53 8.14
CA LEU A 180 5.60 5.47 9.01
C LEU A 180 5.73 6.92 8.54
N LEU A 181 6.93 7.33 8.13
CA LEU A 181 7.15 8.67 7.58
C LEU A 181 6.36 8.92 6.29
N GLY A 182 6.25 7.91 5.43
CA GLY A 182 5.41 8.00 4.24
C GLY A 182 3.93 8.21 4.56
N ILE A 183 3.39 7.44 5.52
CA ILE A 183 2.01 7.56 5.96
C ILE A 183 1.77 8.93 6.61
N ILE A 184 2.65 9.37 7.51
CA ILE A 184 2.57 10.68 8.17
C ILE A 184 2.52 11.79 7.11
N ASN A 185 3.41 11.79 6.14
CA ASN A 185 3.42 12.78 5.06
C ASN A 185 2.09 12.83 4.30
N TRP A 186 1.54 11.67 3.95
CA TRP A 186 0.25 11.62 3.25
C TRP A 186 -0.90 12.15 4.11
N VAL A 187 -0.93 11.82 5.40
CA VAL A 187 -1.94 12.33 6.35
C VAL A 187 -1.83 13.84 6.51
N GLU A 188 -0.62 14.39 6.68
CA GLU A 188 -0.40 15.83 6.81
C GLU A 188 -0.86 16.59 5.57
N ARG A 189 -0.53 16.11 4.38
CA ARG A 189 -1.01 16.72 3.11
C ARG A 189 -2.53 16.64 3.00
N THR A 190 -3.15 15.59 3.53
CA THR A 190 -4.61 15.47 3.57
C THR A 190 -5.22 16.54 4.50
N ILE A 191 -4.64 16.74 5.67
CA ILE A 191 -5.05 17.79 6.62
C ILE A 191 -4.92 19.18 6.00
N GLU A 192 -3.81 19.47 5.33
CA GLU A 192 -3.60 20.73 4.63
C GLU A 192 -4.65 20.96 3.53
N THR A 193 -4.99 19.92 2.77
CA THR A 193 -6.03 19.98 1.73
C THR A 193 -7.39 20.33 2.34
N ILE A 194 -7.76 19.71 3.45
CA ILE A 194 -9.02 20.00 4.16
C ILE A 194 -9.02 21.47 4.64
N ALA A 195 -7.94 21.92 5.25
CA ALA A 195 -7.84 23.30 5.73
C ALA A 195 -7.93 24.36 4.60
N GLN A 196 -7.55 23.98 3.37
CA GLN A 196 -7.74 24.85 2.21
C GLN A 196 -9.18 24.86 1.70
N MET A 197 -9.92 23.76 1.85
CA MET A 197 -11.32 23.66 1.45
C MET A 197 -12.26 24.43 2.39
N GLU A 198 -11.85 24.66 3.65
CA GLU A 198 -12.63 25.41 4.64
C GLU A 198 -12.53 26.94 4.48
N ARG A 199 -11.62 27.44 3.66
CA ARG A 199 -11.39 28.87 3.41
C ARG A 199 -12.16 29.37 2.19
#